data_4cbc2d3f2482eeb99feab9bdba84bcad
#
_entry.id   4cbc2d3f2482eeb99feab9bdba84bcad
#
_cell.length_a   1.000
_cell.length_b   1.000
_cell.length_c   1.000
_cell.angle_alpha   90.00
_cell.angle_beta   90.00
_cell.angle_gamma   90.00
#
_symmetry.space_group_name_H-M   'P 1'
#
loop_
_entity.id
_entity.type
_entity.pdbx_description
1 polymer ?
#
loop_
_entity_poly.entity_id
_entity_poly.type
_entity_poly.pdbx_seq_one_letter_code
_entity_poly.pdbx_strand_id
1 'polypeptide(L)'
;MTPNNLIEKLTRQLATQPSGNAQAAVAILVKPKKNDIEFFLVKRAEVDDDPWSGDMAFPGGKKNLQDQTVVDTAVREVLEETSIDLTEKNVIGFMEPIYSAVRKTLAVQPVVYLFDDYPPVELNYELTKYIWASLSEIRNGKTQAAVKGWEGPVYQVQGETVWGLTFRMLEKILKLLE
;
A
#
# COMPACT_ATOMS: atom_id res chain seq x y z
N MET A 1 18.50 -8.69 -10.49
CA MET A 1 18.07 -7.37 -11.06
C MET A 1 18.45 -6.31 -10.04
N THR A 2 18.99 -5.17 -10.42
CA THR A 2 19.32 -4.11 -9.45
C THR A 2 18.04 -3.43 -8.97
N PRO A 3 18.06 -2.77 -7.79
CA PRO A 3 16.90 -2.02 -7.30
C PRO A 3 16.39 -0.98 -8.30
N ASN A 4 17.31 -0.25 -8.94
CA ASN A 4 16.96 0.76 -9.94
C ASN A 4 16.24 0.12 -11.14
N ASN A 5 16.70 -1.03 -11.62
CA ASN A 5 16.04 -1.76 -12.71
C ASN A 5 14.63 -2.22 -12.31
N LEU A 6 14.41 -2.61 -11.06
CA LEU A 6 13.09 -2.97 -10.54
C LEU A 6 12.16 -1.75 -10.50
N ILE A 7 12.65 -0.61 -10.03
CA ILE A 7 11.89 0.65 -9.98
C ILE A 7 11.56 1.14 -11.40
N GLU A 8 12.52 1.13 -12.31
CA GLU A 8 12.28 1.48 -13.71
C GLU A 8 11.25 0.57 -14.37
N LYS A 9 11.36 -0.74 -14.12
CA LYS A 9 10.38 -1.72 -14.64
C LYS A 9 9.00 -1.44 -14.09
N LEU A 10 8.87 -1.21 -12.78
CA LEU A 10 7.60 -0.86 -12.15
C LEU A 10 7.03 0.42 -12.77
N THR A 11 7.82 1.49 -12.84
CA THR A 11 7.40 2.79 -13.37
C THR A 11 6.86 2.70 -14.80
N ARG A 12 7.51 1.91 -15.65
CA ARG A 12 7.07 1.72 -17.06
C ARG A 12 5.72 1.02 -17.19
N GLN A 13 5.31 0.25 -16.18
CA GLN A 13 4.06 -0.51 -16.16
C GLN A 13 2.91 0.24 -15.48
N LEU A 14 3.21 1.34 -14.79
CA LEU A 14 2.21 2.16 -14.12
C LEU A 14 1.57 3.15 -15.10
N ALA A 15 0.29 3.48 -14.86
CA ALA A 15 -0.38 4.55 -15.57
C ALA A 15 0.18 5.92 -15.16
N THR A 16 0.22 6.87 -16.09
CA THR A 16 0.69 8.24 -15.82
C THR A 16 -0.39 9.14 -15.21
N GLN A 17 -1.65 8.70 -15.26
CA GLN A 17 -2.81 9.39 -14.72
C GLN A 17 -3.67 8.43 -13.88
N PRO A 18 -4.33 8.91 -12.83
CA PRO A 18 -5.24 8.10 -12.05
C PRO A 18 -6.53 7.82 -12.82
N SER A 19 -7.21 6.73 -12.48
CA SER A 19 -8.57 6.48 -12.93
C SER A 19 -9.58 7.40 -12.24
N GLY A 20 -10.46 8.04 -13.01
CA GLY A 20 -11.34 9.13 -12.53
C GLY A 20 -12.42 8.75 -11.51
N ASN A 21 -12.63 7.47 -11.20
CA ASN A 21 -13.80 6.98 -10.44
C ASN A 21 -13.49 6.43 -9.05
N ALA A 22 -12.29 6.63 -8.52
CA ALA A 22 -11.93 6.13 -7.21
C ALA A 22 -12.49 7.00 -6.08
N GLN A 23 -13.03 6.35 -5.03
CA GLN A 23 -13.58 6.99 -3.83
C GLN A 23 -12.61 6.94 -2.65
N ALA A 24 -11.48 6.25 -2.82
CA ALA A 24 -10.42 6.14 -1.83
C ALA A 24 -9.06 6.07 -2.53
N ALA A 25 -8.01 6.39 -1.80
CA ALA A 25 -6.64 6.23 -2.27
C ALA A 25 -5.76 5.61 -1.19
N VAL A 26 -4.77 4.85 -1.62
CA VAL A 26 -3.66 4.39 -0.77
C VAL A 26 -2.34 4.80 -1.39
N ALA A 27 -1.36 5.08 -0.55
CA ALA A 27 0.00 5.37 -0.98
C ALA A 27 0.86 4.11 -0.88
N ILE A 28 1.42 3.70 -2.00
CA ILE A 28 2.41 2.64 -2.06
C ILE A 28 3.78 3.32 -2.06
N LEU A 29 4.42 3.38 -0.88
CA LEU A 29 5.76 3.95 -0.76
C LEU A 29 6.77 2.87 -1.09
N VAL A 30 7.59 3.13 -2.12
CA VAL A 30 8.61 2.21 -2.62
C VAL A 30 9.98 2.81 -2.36
N LYS A 31 10.91 2.01 -1.86
CA LYS A 31 12.27 2.43 -1.58
C LYS A 31 13.28 1.42 -2.12
N PRO A 32 14.37 1.84 -2.79
CA PRO A 32 15.46 0.93 -3.13
C PRO A 32 16.19 0.46 -1.85
N LYS A 33 16.58 -0.81 -1.84
CA LYS A 33 17.42 -1.45 -0.82
C LYS A 33 18.49 -2.27 -1.51
N LYS A 34 19.72 -2.22 -1.04
CA LYS A 34 20.97 -2.81 -1.61
C LYS A 34 20.81 -3.65 -2.90
N ASN A 35 20.03 -4.72 -2.88
CA ASN A 35 19.78 -5.63 -4.02
C ASN A 35 18.27 -5.89 -4.23
N ASP A 36 17.39 -5.09 -3.65
CA ASP A 36 15.96 -5.27 -3.62
C ASP A 36 15.23 -3.93 -3.60
N ILE A 37 13.92 -3.95 -3.52
CA ILE A 37 13.06 -2.81 -3.20
C ILE A 37 12.20 -3.16 -1.99
N GLU A 38 11.80 -2.16 -1.23
CA GLU A 38 10.93 -2.30 -0.06
C GLU A 38 9.65 -1.51 -0.23
N PHE A 39 8.59 -2.00 0.40
CA PHE A 39 7.27 -1.39 0.45
C PHE A 39 6.90 -1.08 1.89
N PHE A 40 6.38 0.12 2.12
CA PHE A 40 5.90 0.55 3.43
C PHE A 40 4.49 0.03 3.68
N LEU A 41 4.31 -0.69 4.77
CA LEU A 41 3.02 -1.21 5.22
C LEU A 41 2.77 -0.80 6.67
N VAL A 42 1.52 -0.52 7.00
CA VAL A 42 1.07 -0.16 8.35
C VAL A 42 0.07 -1.18 8.88
N LYS A 43 0.02 -1.33 10.20
CA LYS A 43 -0.96 -2.17 10.88
C LYS A 43 -2.04 -1.30 11.51
N ARG A 44 -3.27 -1.53 11.13
CA ARG A 44 -4.43 -0.84 11.70
C ARG A 44 -4.63 -1.23 13.16
N ALA A 45 -5.07 -0.29 13.99
CA ALA A 45 -5.48 -0.57 15.35
C ALA A 45 -6.70 -1.50 15.35
N GLU A 46 -6.85 -2.26 16.44
CA GLU A 46 -8.04 -3.06 16.66
C GLU A 46 -9.19 -2.16 17.14
N VAL A 47 -10.25 -2.11 16.35
CA VAL A 47 -11.45 -1.32 16.61
C VAL A 47 -12.67 -2.22 16.41
N ASP A 48 -13.58 -2.22 17.36
CA ASP A 48 -14.83 -2.98 17.29
C ASP A 48 -15.65 -2.53 16.06
N ASP A 49 -16.28 -3.48 15.37
CA ASP A 49 -17.11 -3.26 14.18
C ASP A 49 -16.38 -2.72 12.93
N ASP A 50 -15.07 -2.59 12.96
CA ASP A 50 -14.29 -2.29 11.76
C ASP A 50 -13.82 -3.59 11.07
N PRO A 51 -14.31 -3.90 9.85
CA PRO A 51 -13.93 -5.12 9.14
C PRO A 51 -12.44 -5.20 8.79
N TRP A 52 -11.73 -4.08 8.78
CA TRP A 52 -10.29 -3.99 8.51
C TRP A 52 -9.42 -3.84 9.77
N SER A 53 -10.06 -3.97 10.96
CA SER A 53 -9.41 -3.90 12.26
C SER A 53 -8.21 -4.84 12.36
N GLY A 54 -7.06 -4.34 12.78
CA GLY A 54 -5.82 -5.13 12.95
C GLY A 54 -5.14 -5.59 11.66
N ASP A 55 -5.66 -5.24 10.48
CA ASP A 55 -5.09 -5.66 9.20
C ASP A 55 -3.84 -4.86 8.82
N MET A 56 -2.92 -5.54 8.11
CA MET A 56 -1.82 -4.88 7.41
C MET A 56 -2.34 -4.22 6.14
N ALA A 57 -1.98 -2.96 5.92
CA ALA A 57 -2.44 -2.17 4.80
C ALA A 57 -1.35 -1.24 4.25
N PHE A 58 -1.54 -0.75 3.03
CA PHE A 58 -0.92 0.49 2.60
C PHE A 58 -1.64 1.66 3.28
N PRO A 59 -0.93 2.71 3.75
CA PRO A 59 -1.57 3.87 4.36
C PRO A 59 -2.46 4.59 3.35
N GLY A 60 -3.58 5.12 3.81
CA GLY A 60 -4.54 5.80 2.96
C GLY A 60 -5.97 5.69 3.48
N GLY A 61 -6.90 6.29 2.75
CA GLY A 61 -8.29 6.33 3.17
C GLY A 61 -9.25 6.84 2.10
N LYS A 62 -10.43 7.24 2.55
CA LYS A 62 -11.47 7.74 1.67
C LYS A 62 -11.24 9.19 1.27
N LYS A 63 -11.59 9.49 0.03
CA LYS A 63 -11.66 10.85 -0.47
C LYS A 63 -12.66 11.65 0.35
N ASN A 64 -12.27 12.83 0.83
CA ASN A 64 -13.15 13.78 1.48
C ASN A 64 -13.53 14.92 0.51
N LEU A 65 -14.40 15.84 0.97
CA LEU A 65 -14.89 16.95 0.13
C LEU A 65 -13.79 17.97 -0.22
N GLN A 66 -12.72 18.04 0.54
CA GLN A 66 -11.60 18.97 0.33
C GLN A 66 -10.57 18.41 -0.64
N ASP A 67 -10.51 17.08 -0.79
CA ASP A 67 -9.60 16.44 -1.72
C ASP A 67 -10.07 16.66 -3.16
N GLN A 68 -9.29 17.36 -3.96
CA GLN A 68 -9.62 17.56 -5.38
C GLN A 68 -9.31 16.29 -6.18
N THR A 69 -8.20 15.65 -5.87
CA THR A 69 -7.69 14.45 -6.55
C THR A 69 -7.47 13.29 -5.58
N VAL A 70 -7.26 12.10 -6.11
CA VAL A 70 -6.85 10.92 -5.32
C VAL A 70 -5.42 11.07 -4.77
N VAL A 71 -4.59 11.92 -5.39
CA VAL A 71 -3.27 12.25 -4.86
C VAL A 71 -3.41 13.09 -3.59
N ASP A 72 -4.32 14.07 -3.57
CA ASP A 72 -4.60 14.87 -2.35
C ASP A 72 -5.06 13.96 -1.21
N THR A 73 -5.93 13.00 -1.51
CA THR A 73 -6.38 12.00 -0.54
C THR A 73 -5.19 11.22 0.03
N ALA A 74 -4.32 10.69 -0.83
CA ALA A 74 -3.14 9.92 -0.40
C ALA A 74 -2.18 10.77 0.45
N VAL A 75 -1.91 12.02 0.04
CA VAL A 75 -1.04 12.95 0.77
C VAL A 75 -1.62 13.25 2.16
N ARG A 76 -2.90 13.60 2.25
CA ARG A 76 -3.57 13.91 3.51
C ARG A 76 -3.58 12.71 4.46
N GLU A 77 -4.04 11.56 3.99
CA GLU A 77 -4.16 10.35 4.82
C GLU A 77 -2.79 9.88 5.34
N VAL A 78 -1.76 9.85 4.47
CA VAL A 78 -0.41 9.45 4.89
C VAL A 78 0.16 10.42 5.92
N LEU A 79 -0.05 11.72 5.75
CA LEU A 79 0.39 12.72 6.73
C LEU A 79 -0.33 12.54 8.07
N GLU A 80 -1.65 12.35 8.05
CA GLU A 80 -2.48 12.14 9.25
C GLU A 80 -2.12 10.85 9.99
N GLU A 81 -1.91 9.75 9.25
CA GLU A 81 -1.66 8.42 9.80
C GLU A 81 -0.21 8.20 10.26
N THR A 82 0.78 8.81 9.57
CA THR A 82 2.20 8.43 9.72
C THR A 82 3.16 9.61 9.91
N SER A 83 2.66 10.85 9.84
CA SER A 83 3.46 12.09 9.82
C SER A 83 4.45 12.19 8.65
N ILE A 84 4.34 11.32 7.64
CA ILE A 84 5.15 11.40 6.43
C ILE A 84 4.54 12.43 5.48
N ASP A 85 5.30 13.47 5.14
CA ASP A 85 4.90 14.46 4.13
C ASP A 85 5.26 13.96 2.73
N LEU A 86 4.22 13.77 1.89
CA LEU A 86 4.36 13.32 0.50
C LEU A 86 4.36 14.46 -0.52
N THR A 87 4.19 15.72 -0.11
CA THR A 87 3.99 16.85 -1.03
C THR A 87 5.15 17.04 -2.00
N GLU A 88 6.38 16.78 -1.55
CA GLU A 88 7.60 16.89 -2.35
C GLU A 88 8.11 15.54 -2.86
N LYS A 89 7.32 14.47 -2.71
CA LYS A 89 7.75 13.14 -3.12
C LYS A 89 7.34 12.83 -4.56
N ASN A 90 8.17 12.07 -5.26
CA ASN A 90 7.93 11.69 -6.64
C ASN A 90 6.82 10.64 -6.72
N VAL A 91 5.69 11.00 -7.31
CA VAL A 91 4.72 10.03 -7.81
C VAL A 91 5.32 9.41 -9.07
N ILE A 92 5.58 8.10 -9.03
CA ILE A 92 6.09 7.37 -10.20
C ILE A 92 5.00 6.74 -11.04
N GLY A 93 3.76 6.77 -10.58
CA GLY A 93 2.58 6.38 -11.35
C GLY A 93 1.44 5.83 -10.53
N PHE A 94 0.46 5.29 -11.22
CA PHE A 94 -0.81 4.81 -10.68
C PHE A 94 -1.05 3.36 -11.09
N MET A 95 -1.48 2.54 -10.16
CA MET A 95 -1.98 1.20 -10.50
C MET A 95 -3.47 1.29 -10.87
N GLU A 96 -3.96 0.25 -11.54
CA GLU A 96 -5.40 0.10 -11.74
C GLU A 96 -6.14 0.08 -10.39
N PRO A 97 -7.27 0.79 -10.25
CA PRO A 97 -8.10 0.74 -9.05
C PRO A 97 -8.48 -0.68 -8.67
N ILE A 98 -8.55 -0.94 -7.37
CA ILE A 98 -8.96 -2.23 -6.84
C ILE A 98 -10.22 -2.06 -6.01
N TYR A 99 -11.24 -2.87 -6.31
CA TYR A 99 -12.50 -2.84 -5.57
C TYR A 99 -12.39 -3.63 -4.26
N SER A 100 -12.89 -3.06 -3.18
CA SER A 100 -13.00 -3.74 -1.90
C SER A 100 -13.93 -4.96 -2.01
N ALA A 101 -13.51 -6.09 -1.46
CA ALA A 101 -14.36 -7.27 -1.39
C ALA A 101 -15.53 -7.08 -0.40
N VAL A 102 -15.31 -6.33 0.66
CA VAL A 102 -16.31 -6.03 1.70
C VAL A 102 -17.29 -4.96 1.22
N ARG A 103 -16.78 -3.89 0.58
CA ARG A 103 -17.59 -2.81 0.01
C ARG A 103 -17.38 -2.79 -1.50
N LYS A 104 -18.12 -3.60 -2.23
CA LYS A 104 -17.96 -3.85 -3.68
C LYS A 104 -18.02 -2.59 -4.55
N THR A 105 -18.64 -1.53 -4.07
CA THR A 105 -18.72 -0.23 -4.76
C THR A 105 -17.53 0.69 -4.46
N LEU A 106 -16.70 0.36 -3.45
CA LEU A 106 -15.55 1.16 -3.07
C LEU A 106 -14.37 0.82 -3.97
N ALA A 107 -14.07 1.70 -4.91
CA ALA A 107 -12.86 1.66 -5.72
C ALA A 107 -11.73 2.40 -4.99
N VAL A 108 -10.61 1.72 -4.79
CA VAL A 108 -9.40 2.27 -4.15
C VAL A 108 -8.31 2.43 -5.20
N GLN A 109 -7.81 3.65 -5.34
CA GLN A 109 -6.72 4.00 -6.26
C GLN A 109 -5.37 3.88 -5.55
N PRO A 110 -4.50 2.94 -5.95
CA PRO A 110 -3.14 2.95 -5.48
C PRO A 110 -2.30 4.00 -6.22
N VAL A 111 -1.62 4.85 -5.46
CA VAL A 111 -0.67 5.87 -5.94
C VAL A 111 0.71 5.44 -5.49
N VAL A 112 1.67 5.32 -6.42
CA VAL A 112 3.02 4.83 -6.12
C VAL A 112 4.00 5.99 -5.99
N TYR A 113 4.69 6.05 -4.85
CA TYR A 113 5.68 7.07 -4.52
C TYR A 113 7.06 6.46 -4.36
N LEU A 114 8.07 7.11 -4.91
CA LEU A 114 9.48 6.73 -4.75
C LEU A 114 10.13 7.51 -3.60
N PHE A 115 10.79 6.77 -2.72
CA PHE A 115 11.61 7.29 -1.63
C PHE A 115 13.07 6.90 -1.83
N ASP A 116 13.99 7.81 -1.55
CA ASP A 116 15.43 7.53 -1.56
C ASP A 116 15.89 7.02 -0.19
N ASP A 117 15.36 7.61 0.90
CA ASP A 117 15.69 7.30 2.28
C ASP A 117 14.45 6.94 3.12
N TYR A 118 14.66 6.35 4.30
CA TYR A 118 13.59 6.10 5.25
C TYR A 118 13.10 7.42 5.85
N PRO A 119 11.84 7.79 5.65
CA PRO A 119 11.29 8.97 6.31
C PRO A 119 11.14 8.71 7.82
N PRO A 120 11.21 9.75 8.66
CA PRO A 120 10.75 9.64 10.04
C PRO A 120 9.26 9.30 10.05
N VAL A 121 8.86 8.37 10.93
CA VAL A 121 7.48 7.89 11.04
C VAL A 121 6.99 8.10 12.46
N GLU A 122 5.87 8.80 12.59
CA GLU A 122 5.14 8.95 13.84
C GLU A 122 3.68 8.54 13.57
N LEU A 123 3.29 7.39 14.12
CA LEU A 123 1.96 6.82 13.89
C LEU A 123 0.91 7.53 14.75
N ASN A 124 -0.26 7.79 14.18
CA ASN A 124 -1.41 8.25 14.94
C ASN A 124 -2.09 7.07 15.68
N TYR A 125 -3.19 7.35 16.39
CA TYR A 125 -3.94 6.37 17.18
C TYR A 125 -4.63 5.27 16.34
N GLU A 126 -4.77 5.46 15.03
CA GLU A 126 -5.40 4.50 14.11
C GLU A 126 -4.47 3.37 13.71
N LEU A 127 -3.17 3.53 13.93
CA LEU A 127 -2.15 2.59 13.57
C LEU A 127 -1.33 2.13 14.78
N THR A 128 -0.93 0.87 14.79
CA THR A 128 -0.16 0.28 15.91
C THR A 128 1.26 -0.10 15.54
N LYS A 129 1.56 -0.24 14.25
CA LYS A 129 2.86 -0.69 13.76
C LYS A 129 3.07 -0.27 12.32
N TYR A 130 4.32 -0.19 11.89
CA TYR A 130 4.68 -0.15 10.47
C TYR A 130 5.86 -1.10 10.20
N ILE A 131 5.99 -1.51 8.95
CA ILE A 131 7.11 -2.30 8.45
C ILE A 131 7.54 -1.79 7.07
N TRP A 132 8.82 -1.97 6.76
CA TRP A 132 9.33 -1.93 5.39
C TRP A 132 9.57 -3.38 4.95
N ALA A 133 8.71 -3.88 4.09
CA ALA A 133 8.73 -5.25 3.59
C ALA A 133 9.47 -5.32 2.26
N SER A 134 10.54 -6.10 2.17
CA SER A 134 11.26 -6.27 0.91
C SER A 134 10.47 -7.13 -0.08
N LEU A 135 10.69 -6.91 -1.37
CA LEU A 135 10.06 -7.70 -2.43
C LEU A 135 10.37 -9.20 -2.28
N SER A 136 11.59 -9.53 -1.88
CA SER A 136 12.02 -10.92 -1.63
C SER A 136 11.30 -11.53 -0.43
N GLU A 137 11.13 -10.79 0.70
CA GLU A 137 10.36 -11.27 1.84
C GLU A 137 8.91 -11.54 1.46
N ILE A 138 8.27 -10.62 0.71
CA ILE A 138 6.90 -10.79 0.23
C ILE A 138 6.79 -12.04 -0.64
N ARG A 139 7.68 -12.21 -1.65
CA ARG A 139 7.67 -13.39 -2.53
C ARG A 139 7.82 -14.69 -1.76
N ASN A 140 8.77 -14.74 -0.82
CA ASN A 140 9.06 -15.93 -0.02
C ASN A 140 7.98 -16.20 1.04
N GLY A 141 7.23 -15.19 1.45
CA GLY A 141 6.18 -15.28 2.47
C GLY A 141 4.82 -15.76 1.96
N LYS A 142 4.67 -16.04 0.66
CA LYS A 142 3.38 -16.50 0.11
C LYS A 142 3.00 -17.88 0.65
N THR A 143 1.84 -17.96 1.27
CA THR A 143 1.31 -19.20 1.89
C THR A 143 -0.21 -19.20 1.92
N GLN A 144 -0.79 -20.23 2.53
CA GLN A 144 -2.23 -20.32 2.81
C GLN A 144 -2.47 -20.12 4.30
N ALA A 145 -3.49 -19.36 4.66
CA ALA A 145 -3.91 -19.18 6.05
C ALA A 145 -5.40 -18.90 6.18
N ALA A 146 -5.91 -19.14 7.38
CA ALA A 146 -7.24 -18.69 7.81
C ALA A 146 -7.12 -17.34 8.54
N VAL A 147 -7.87 -16.33 8.09
CA VAL A 147 -7.89 -14.99 8.69
C VAL A 147 -9.34 -14.52 8.79
N LYS A 148 -9.82 -14.24 10.01
CA LYS A 148 -11.18 -13.70 10.26
C LYS A 148 -12.29 -14.52 9.56
N GLY A 149 -12.18 -15.86 9.58
CA GLY A 149 -13.15 -16.74 8.94
C GLY A 149 -13.05 -16.91 7.43
N TRP A 150 -12.08 -16.22 6.81
CA TRP A 150 -11.74 -16.43 5.41
C TRP A 150 -10.50 -17.33 5.31
N GLU A 151 -10.45 -18.22 4.33
CA GLU A 151 -9.29 -19.07 4.04
C GLU A 151 -8.80 -18.81 2.62
N GLY A 152 -7.49 -18.67 2.48
CA GLY A 152 -6.91 -18.44 1.16
C GLY A 152 -5.45 -18.00 1.20
N PRO A 153 -4.93 -17.51 0.06
CA PRO A 153 -3.54 -17.10 -0.04
C PRO A 153 -3.28 -15.78 0.71
N VAL A 154 -2.17 -15.75 1.44
CA VAL A 154 -1.69 -14.60 2.20
C VAL A 154 -0.19 -14.43 1.98
N TYR A 155 0.36 -13.29 2.41
CA TYR A 155 1.79 -13.11 2.64
C TYR A 155 2.08 -13.06 4.14
N GLN A 156 3.04 -13.87 4.60
CA GLN A 156 3.62 -13.77 5.92
C GLN A 156 4.92 -12.98 5.83
N VAL A 157 4.95 -11.79 6.42
CA VAL A 157 6.09 -10.88 6.32
C VAL A 157 6.37 -10.27 7.71
N GLN A 158 7.58 -10.48 8.22
CA GLN A 158 8.04 -9.93 9.50
C GLN A 158 7.08 -10.21 10.68
N GLY A 159 6.47 -11.42 10.70
CA GLY A 159 5.52 -11.85 11.73
C GLY A 159 4.09 -11.34 11.53
N GLU A 160 3.82 -10.61 10.47
CA GLU A 160 2.49 -10.10 10.13
C GLU A 160 1.87 -10.83 8.95
N THR A 161 0.53 -10.92 8.95
CA THR A 161 -0.23 -11.52 7.85
C THR A 161 -0.81 -10.43 6.96
N VAL A 162 -0.45 -10.46 5.68
CA VAL A 162 -1.01 -9.57 4.66
C VAL A 162 -2.00 -10.35 3.81
N TRP A 163 -3.26 -9.93 3.83
CA TRP A 163 -4.36 -10.59 3.13
C TRP A 163 -5.33 -9.59 2.48
N GLY A 164 -6.42 -10.05 1.93
CA GLY A 164 -7.52 -9.19 1.44
C GLY A 164 -7.09 -8.21 0.35
N LEU A 165 -7.44 -6.94 0.51
CA LEU A 165 -7.18 -5.90 -0.48
C LEU A 165 -5.68 -5.65 -0.67
N THR A 166 -4.93 -5.59 0.42
CA THR A 166 -3.48 -5.36 0.41
C THR A 166 -2.73 -6.50 -0.28
N PHE A 167 -3.12 -7.76 0.01
CA PHE A 167 -2.61 -8.93 -0.71
C PHE A 167 -2.81 -8.79 -2.22
N ARG A 168 -4.01 -8.41 -2.66
CA ARG A 168 -4.35 -8.25 -4.08
C ARG A 168 -3.57 -7.13 -4.75
N MET A 169 -3.26 -6.04 -4.01
CA MET A 169 -2.38 -4.98 -4.49
C MET A 169 -0.95 -5.50 -4.68
N LEU A 170 -0.42 -6.21 -3.69
CA LEU A 170 0.91 -6.82 -3.78
C LEU A 170 1.01 -7.84 -4.91
N GLU A 171 0.01 -8.69 -5.12
CA GLU A 171 -0.03 -9.62 -6.26
C GLU A 171 0.08 -8.88 -7.60
N LYS A 172 -0.63 -7.76 -7.75
CA LYS A 172 -0.54 -6.94 -8.95
C LYS A 172 0.88 -6.34 -9.12
N ILE A 173 1.47 -5.80 -8.04
CA ILE A 173 2.85 -5.27 -8.06
C ILE A 173 3.84 -6.37 -8.47
N LEU A 174 3.75 -7.55 -7.87
CA LEU A 174 4.62 -8.67 -8.18
C LEU A 174 4.52 -9.06 -9.66
N LYS A 175 3.30 -9.08 -10.21
CA LYS A 175 3.06 -9.36 -11.63
C LYS A 175 3.65 -8.30 -12.56
N LEU A 176 3.62 -7.01 -12.18
CA LEU A 176 4.27 -5.94 -12.94
C LEU A 176 5.79 -6.06 -12.94
N LEU A 177 6.35 -6.76 -11.94
CA LEU A 177 7.79 -6.98 -11.74
C LEU A 177 8.29 -8.34 -12.29
N GLU A 178 7.42 -9.18 -12.82
CA GLU A 178 7.77 -10.41 -13.56
C GLU A 178 8.28 -10.10 -14.97
#